data_b6e0d67f3fe8c07e7659f929d5f36236
#
_entry.id   b6e0d67f3fe8c07e7659f929d5f36236
#
_cell.length_a   1.000
_cell.length_b   1.000
_cell.length_c   1.000
_cell.angle_alpha   90.00
_cell.angle_beta   90.00
_cell.angle_gamma   90.00
#
_symmetry.space_group_name_H-M   'P 1'
#
loop_
_entity.id
_entity.type
_entity.pdbx_description
1 polymer ?
#
loop_
_entity_poly.entity_id
_entity_poly.type
_entity_poly.pdbx_seq_one_letter_code
_entity_poly.pdbx_strand_id
1 'polypeptide(L)'
;MSTITPSRHQVPLPLDRLILREQPGAEAIEMDVLIVGAGPAGLACAIELTRLVSRDREAGGSMPELNIAILEKAESLGEHSLSGAVVNPRAFRELFPDLALEDLPFRRPVTNEAVYFLTEHRAQRIPTPPTMHNRNYFTASLCEIVRWLGERAEAAGINTFTGFPVDALLVEGNAVRGVRTTPSGLDREGNRGSGYTEPTDLTAKVTVLAEGTRGLLSQAYREWQQIGSPNPQLYALGVKEVWETKQPLDRVVHTLGWPLPRDAFGGSFMYPLGPSQIALGLVVGLDYHDAHLDVHQLLQQMKLHPLFRSFLEGGQLLEWGAKTIPEGGYYSLPDRRYGDGVLLVGGAAGFVDVPSLKGIHYAMQSGIYAARAAFGAWRDGRVTAQQLASYDRMVDESYLRDDLYRTRNMRLAFRDGFYRGGIKAGLMTLTGGRFPGGKISMPADAAVSRSTQNGATAVPANPHTISKLDAVFKSGNATRDTIPSHLLIGPDITAEVAEFYSHVCPAGVYERVGDQLRVNPPNCVDCKATDVLGPRWTPREGGSGPKYRLM
;
A
#
# COMPACT_ATOMS: atom_id res chain seq x y z
N MET A 1 -33.63 11.52 1.40
CA MET A 1 -32.44 11.05 2.13
C MET A 1 -31.23 11.58 1.37
N SER A 2 -30.40 12.39 2.02
CA SER A 2 -29.17 12.87 1.39
C SER A 2 -28.15 11.72 1.35
N THR A 3 -27.55 11.51 0.19
CA THR A 3 -26.51 10.49 -0.01
C THR A 3 -25.35 11.07 -0.80
N ILE A 4 -24.14 10.64 -0.49
CA ILE A 4 -22.92 11.01 -1.20
C ILE A 4 -22.45 9.81 -2.01
N THR A 5 -22.19 10.00 -3.31
CA THR A 5 -21.54 9.02 -4.17
C THR A 5 -20.18 9.59 -4.58
N PRO A 6 -19.07 9.12 -3.98
CA PRO A 6 -17.75 9.75 -4.13
C PRO A 6 -17.27 9.91 -5.56
N SER A 7 -17.58 8.97 -6.45
CA SER A 7 -17.18 9.03 -7.86
C SER A 7 -17.69 10.27 -8.62
N ARG A 8 -18.74 10.93 -8.11
CA ARG A 8 -19.27 12.18 -8.71
C ARG A 8 -18.40 13.39 -8.42
N HIS A 9 -17.54 13.31 -7.41
CA HIS A 9 -16.70 14.41 -6.94
C HIS A 9 -15.20 14.13 -7.14
N GLN A 10 -14.86 13.02 -7.82
CA GLN A 10 -13.47 12.69 -8.12
C GLN A 10 -12.97 13.39 -9.38
N VAL A 11 -11.72 13.82 -9.34
CA VAL A 11 -11.01 14.28 -10.52
C VAL A 11 -10.54 13.08 -11.33
N PRO A 12 -10.77 13.03 -12.67
CA PRO A 12 -10.18 12.01 -13.52
C PRO A 12 -8.65 12.05 -13.50
N LEU A 13 -8.00 10.99 -13.96
CA LEU A 13 -6.55 11.01 -14.13
C LEU A 13 -6.17 12.01 -15.22
N PRO A 14 -5.21 12.92 -14.95
CA PRO A 14 -4.74 13.87 -15.97
C PRO A 14 -3.76 13.16 -16.93
N LEU A 15 -4.27 12.29 -17.79
CA LEU A 15 -3.46 11.41 -18.64
C LEU A 15 -2.48 12.19 -19.53
N ASP A 16 -2.89 13.35 -20.04
CA ASP A 16 -2.01 14.19 -20.89
C ASP A 16 -0.77 14.68 -20.13
N ARG A 17 -0.88 14.84 -18.81
CA ARG A 17 0.25 15.18 -17.93
C ARG A 17 1.07 13.96 -17.54
N LEU A 18 0.44 12.79 -17.37
CA LEU A 18 1.05 11.59 -16.82
C LEU A 18 1.69 10.69 -17.90
N ILE A 19 1.28 10.84 -19.17
CA ILE A 19 1.75 10.06 -20.33
C ILE A 19 2.33 11.02 -21.34
N LEU A 20 3.65 11.25 -21.26
CA LEU A 20 4.36 12.21 -22.08
C LEU A 20 4.89 11.57 -23.36
N ARG A 21 4.46 12.11 -24.51
CA ARG A 21 4.86 11.67 -25.86
C ARG A 21 5.97 12.52 -26.47
N GLU A 22 6.47 13.46 -25.72
CA GLU A 22 7.60 14.29 -26.13
C GLU A 22 8.92 13.52 -26.03
N GLN A 23 9.93 13.95 -26.78
CA GLN A 23 11.26 13.38 -26.66
C GLN A 23 11.85 13.72 -25.29
N PRO A 24 12.64 12.83 -24.69
CA PRO A 24 13.38 13.14 -23.47
C PRO A 24 14.26 14.37 -23.64
N GLY A 25 14.45 15.13 -22.58
CA GLY A 25 15.34 16.28 -22.56
C GLY A 25 16.79 15.91 -22.96
N ALA A 26 17.55 16.90 -23.46
CA ALA A 26 18.93 16.66 -23.91
C ALA A 26 19.88 16.16 -22.80
N GLU A 27 19.52 16.39 -21.52
CA GLU A 27 20.27 15.94 -20.34
C GLU A 27 19.65 14.68 -19.70
N ALA A 28 18.85 13.93 -20.44
CA ALA A 28 18.23 12.71 -19.92
C ALA A 28 19.29 11.69 -19.48
N ILE A 29 19.07 11.10 -18.32
CA ILE A 29 19.95 10.07 -17.76
C ILE A 29 19.53 8.70 -18.30
N GLU A 30 20.46 8.00 -18.94
CA GLU A 30 20.19 6.68 -19.51
C GLU A 30 20.45 5.58 -18.48
N MET A 31 19.45 4.71 -18.29
CA MET A 31 19.51 3.50 -17.47
C MET A 31 19.14 2.27 -18.32
N ASP A 32 19.59 1.11 -17.91
CA ASP A 32 19.09 -0.13 -18.49
C ASP A 32 17.75 -0.51 -17.87
N VAL A 33 17.65 -0.44 -16.55
CA VAL A 33 16.43 -0.74 -15.79
C VAL A 33 16.15 0.35 -14.78
N LEU A 34 14.92 0.84 -14.79
CA LEU A 34 14.44 1.85 -13.88
C LEU A 34 13.31 1.27 -13.03
N ILE A 35 13.40 1.44 -11.71
CA ILE A 35 12.40 0.95 -10.76
C ILE A 35 11.79 2.14 -10.02
N VAL A 36 10.48 2.31 -10.12
CA VAL A 36 9.75 3.39 -9.45
C VAL A 36 9.16 2.88 -8.14
N GLY A 37 9.79 3.23 -7.04
CA GLY A 37 9.44 2.85 -5.68
C GLY A 37 10.38 1.82 -5.05
N ALA A 38 11.03 2.21 -3.94
CA ALA A 38 11.92 1.38 -3.14
C ALA A 38 11.18 0.58 -2.05
N GLY A 39 9.97 0.10 -2.35
CA GLY A 39 9.26 -0.85 -1.49
C GLY A 39 9.81 -2.29 -1.65
N PRO A 40 9.26 -3.27 -0.90
CA PRO A 40 9.73 -4.66 -0.94
C PRO A 40 9.76 -5.27 -2.35
N ALA A 41 8.83 -4.91 -3.23
CA ALA A 41 8.78 -5.41 -4.60
C ALA A 41 9.89 -4.84 -5.47
N GLY A 42 10.12 -3.52 -5.42
CA GLY A 42 11.15 -2.85 -6.21
C GLY A 42 12.56 -3.27 -5.78
N LEU A 43 12.83 -3.29 -4.48
CA LEU A 43 14.12 -3.75 -3.94
C LEU A 43 14.39 -5.23 -4.25
N ALA A 44 13.39 -6.11 -4.10
CA ALA A 44 13.53 -7.52 -4.45
C ALA A 44 13.79 -7.71 -5.95
N CYS A 45 13.16 -6.90 -6.82
CA CYS A 45 13.40 -6.92 -8.25
C CYS A 45 14.85 -6.53 -8.58
N ALA A 46 15.34 -5.42 -8.02
CA ALA A 46 16.70 -4.96 -8.27
C ALA A 46 17.76 -5.97 -7.81
N ILE A 47 17.63 -6.48 -6.58
CA ILE A 47 18.58 -7.46 -6.00
C ILE A 47 18.59 -8.76 -6.80
N GLU A 48 17.41 -9.30 -7.16
CA GLU A 48 17.33 -10.54 -7.95
C GLU A 48 17.95 -10.34 -9.35
N LEU A 49 17.66 -9.21 -10.00
CA LEU A 49 18.21 -8.93 -11.33
C LEU A 49 19.73 -8.83 -11.31
N THR A 50 20.30 -8.09 -10.36
CA THR A 50 21.75 -7.98 -10.18
C THR A 50 22.36 -9.35 -9.90
N ARG A 51 21.73 -10.17 -9.04
CA ARG A 51 22.18 -11.54 -8.76
C ARG A 51 22.20 -12.43 -10.00
N LEU A 52 21.19 -12.34 -10.85
CA LEU A 52 21.10 -13.10 -12.10
C LEU A 52 22.19 -12.69 -13.10
N VAL A 53 22.44 -11.40 -13.26
CA VAL A 53 23.51 -10.86 -14.10
C VAL A 53 24.89 -11.32 -13.61
N SER A 54 25.16 -11.23 -12.31
CA SER A 54 26.42 -11.67 -11.72
C SER A 54 26.65 -13.18 -11.94
N ARG A 55 25.65 -14.01 -11.71
CA ARG A 55 25.72 -15.46 -11.93
C ARG A 55 25.96 -15.85 -13.39
N ASP A 56 25.30 -15.14 -14.32
CA ASP A 56 25.53 -15.38 -15.77
C ASP A 56 26.99 -15.09 -16.14
N ARG A 57 27.52 -13.96 -15.67
CA ARG A 57 28.92 -13.57 -15.92
C ARG A 57 29.92 -14.54 -15.29
N GLU A 58 29.68 -14.96 -14.06
CA GLU A 58 30.51 -15.98 -13.35
C GLU A 58 30.52 -17.32 -14.09
N ALA A 59 29.39 -17.67 -14.73
CA ALA A 59 29.26 -18.88 -15.55
C ALA A 59 29.84 -18.72 -16.98
N GLY A 60 30.46 -17.59 -17.30
CA GLY A 60 31.01 -17.30 -18.62
C GLY A 60 29.97 -16.87 -19.66
N GLY A 61 28.80 -16.45 -19.22
CA GLY A 61 27.76 -15.87 -20.07
C GLY A 61 28.14 -14.49 -20.61
N SER A 62 27.31 -13.97 -21.50
CA SER A 62 27.58 -12.72 -22.24
C SER A 62 26.74 -11.52 -21.76
N MET A 63 26.02 -11.65 -20.60
CA MET A 63 25.24 -10.54 -20.08
C MET A 63 26.12 -9.33 -19.74
N PRO A 64 25.79 -8.15 -20.25
CA PRO A 64 26.48 -6.92 -19.83
C PRO A 64 26.15 -6.62 -18.37
N GLU A 65 26.96 -5.81 -17.74
CA GLU A 65 26.58 -5.17 -16.48
C GLU A 65 25.42 -4.21 -16.77
N LEU A 66 24.35 -4.32 -15.97
CA LEU A 66 23.17 -3.48 -16.15
C LEU A 66 23.23 -2.27 -15.22
N ASN A 67 22.98 -1.10 -15.76
CA ASN A 67 22.81 0.12 -15.00
C ASN A 67 21.37 0.17 -14.45
N ILE A 68 21.22 -0.16 -13.17
CA ILE A 68 19.92 -0.25 -12.49
C ILE A 68 19.76 0.95 -11.54
N ALA A 69 18.65 1.67 -11.68
CA ALA A 69 18.28 2.76 -10.77
C ALA A 69 16.93 2.51 -10.08
N ILE A 70 16.85 2.84 -8.80
CA ILE A 70 15.60 2.88 -8.02
C ILE A 70 15.32 4.33 -7.66
N LEU A 71 14.11 4.82 -7.96
CA LEU A 71 13.62 6.14 -7.57
C LEU A 71 12.64 5.99 -6.40
N GLU A 72 12.93 6.66 -5.29
CA GLU A 72 12.06 6.68 -4.11
C GLU A 72 11.72 8.13 -3.71
N LYS A 73 10.45 8.39 -3.46
CA LYS A 73 9.96 9.74 -3.09
C LYS A 73 10.29 10.14 -1.65
N ALA A 74 10.45 9.19 -0.74
CA ALA A 74 10.84 9.43 0.64
C ALA A 74 12.27 9.95 0.73
N GLU A 75 12.60 10.69 1.77
CA GLU A 75 13.97 11.16 2.03
C GLU A 75 14.90 10.01 2.38
N SER A 76 14.40 9.01 3.09
CA SER A 76 15.14 7.80 3.44
C SER A 76 14.29 6.55 3.21
N LEU A 77 14.96 5.42 2.96
CA LEU A 77 14.28 4.15 2.72
C LEU A 77 13.45 3.72 3.93
N GLY A 78 12.23 3.26 3.68
CA GLY A 78 11.30 2.78 4.68
C GLY A 78 10.37 3.85 5.28
N GLU A 79 10.65 5.14 5.15
CA GLU A 79 9.86 6.21 5.79
C GLU A 79 8.38 6.26 5.37
N HIS A 80 8.04 5.81 4.16
CA HIS A 80 6.66 5.73 3.69
C HIS A 80 6.07 4.31 3.75
N SER A 81 6.76 3.39 4.42
CA SER A 81 6.39 1.98 4.49
C SER A 81 5.59 1.70 5.75
N LEU A 82 4.39 1.12 5.61
CA LEU A 82 3.53 0.73 6.72
C LEU A 82 2.82 -0.59 6.42
N SER A 83 2.87 -1.51 7.40
CA SER A 83 2.12 -2.76 7.36
C SER A 83 1.81 -3.24 8.77
N GLY A 84 1.00 -4.27 8.95
CA GLY A 84 0.70 -4.89 10.22
C GLY A 84 1.91 -5.09 11.15
N ALA A 85 2.92 -5.90 10.93
CA ALA A 85 3.04 -6.92 9.92
C ALA A 85 3.30 -8.29 10.57
N VAL A 86 2.68 -9.30 9.99
CA VAL A 86 3.10 -10.70 10.19
C VAL A 86 3.58 -11.22 8.86
N VAL A 87 4.85 -11.63 8.79
CA VAL A 87 5.56 -11.90 7.53
C VAL A 87 5.77 -13.40 7.33
N ASN A 88 5.45 -13.86 6.12
CA ASN A 88 5.85 -15.18 5.63
C ASN A 88 7.28 -15.06 5.06
N PRO A 89 8.26 -15.84 5.55
CA PRO A 89 9.66 -15.71 5.14
C PRO A 89 9.96 -16.27 3.75
N ARG A 90 8.99 -16.84 3.03
CA ARG A 90 9.20 -17.59 1.79
C ARG A 90 9.98 -16.82 0.73
N ALA A 91 9.58 -15.59 0.42
CA ALA A 91 10.25 -14.77 -0.58
C ALA A 91 11.65 -14.31 -0.14
N PHE A 92 11.84 -14.11 1.17
CA PHE A 92 13.18 -13.81 1.72
C PHE A 92 14.13 -15.00 1.54
N ARG A 93 13.68 -16.22 1.84
CA ARG A 93 14.48 -17.44 1.64
C ARG A 93 14.82 -17.70 0.19
N GLU A 94 13.94 -17.33 -0.74
CA GLU A 94 14.21 -17.44 -2.18
C GLU A 94 15.24 -16.40 -2.65
N LEU A 95 15.12 -15.16 -2.15
CA LEU A 95 16.04 -14.08 -2.51
C LEU A 95 17.41 -14.22 -1.83
N PHE A 96 17.44 -14.72 -0.59
CA PHE A 96 18.63 -14.88 0.24
C PHE A 96 18.73 -16.33 0.77
N PRO A 97 18.99 -17.32 -0.10
CA PRO A 97 19.00 -18.73 0.30
C PRO A 97 20.11 -19.09 1.30
N ASP A 98 21.19 -18.30 1.32
CA ASP A 98 22.38 -18.56 2.14
C ASP A 98 22.30 -17.92 3.53
N LEU A 99 21.27 -17.09 3.80
CA LEU A 99 21.09 -16.45 5.10
C LEU A 99 20.28 -17.32 6.06
N ALA A 100 20.71 -17.38 7.32
CA ALA A 100 19.92 -17.98 8.39
C ALA A 100 18.67 -17.11 8.69
N LEU A 101 17.65 -17.71 9.30
CA LEU A 101 16.42 -16.97 9.65
C LEU A 101 16.65 -15.82 10.63
N GLU A 102 17.65 -15.99 11.50
CA GLU A 102 18.05 -15.02 12.51
C GLU A 102 18.70 -13.78 11.91
N ASP A 103 19.25 -13.88 10.69
CA ASP A 103 19.88 -12.78 9.96
C ASP A 103 18.88 -11.97 9.13
N LEU A 104 17.63 -12.45 9.03
CA LEU A 104 16.56 -11.75 8.33
C LEU A 104 15.93 -10.66 9.21
N PRO A 105 15.36 -9.60 8.62
CA PRO A 105 14.87 -8.41 9.34
C PRO A 105 13.54 -8.67 10.07
N PHE A 106 13.48 -9.75 10.85
CA PHE A 106 12.30 -10.12 11.61
C PHE A 106 12.48 -9.83 13.08
N ARG A 107 11.36 -9.52 13.76
CA ARG A 107 11.37 -9.19 15.18
C ARG A 107 11.22 -10.42 16.06
N ARG A 108 10.16 -11.20 15.86
CA ARG A 108 9.85 -12.37 16.70
C ARG A 108 9.11 -13.45 15.88
N PRO A 109 9.37 -14.74 16.14
CA PRO A 109 8.54 -15.81 15.61
C PRO A 109 7.14 -15.76 16.22
N VAL A 110 6.12 -16.09 15.43
CA VAL A 110 4.74 -16.26 15.92
C VAL A 110 4.61 -17.64 16.55
N THR A 111 4.61 -17.68 17.88
CA THR A 111 4.46 -18.92 18.67
C THR A 111 3.02 -19.14 19.11
N ASN A 112 2.30 -18.05 19.38
CA ASN A 112 0.90 -18.07 19.83
C ASN A 112 0.06 -17.07 19.03
N GLU A 113 -1.22 -17.42 18.85
CA GLU A 113 -2.19 -16.54 18.19
C GLU A 113 -3.58 -16.68 18.81
N ALA A 114 -4.38 -15.64 18.71
CA ALA A 114 -5.76 -15.64 19.15
C ALA A 114 -6.62 -14.74 18.24
N VAL A 115 -7.84 -15.18 17.97
CA VAL A 115 -8.86 -14.37 17.32
C VAL A 115 -10.01 -14.16 18.28
N TYR A 116 -10.46 -12.91 18.42
CA TYR A 116 -11.58 -12.54 19.27
C TYR A 116 -12.71 -11.91 18.48
N PHE A 117 -13.93 -12.24 18.85
CA PHE A 117 -15.10 -11.46 18.48
C PHE A 117 -15.36 -10.43 19.59
N LEU A 118 -15.40 -9.16 19.25
CA LEU A 118 -15.61 -8.07 20.19
C LEU A 118 -17.07 -7.60 20.18
N THR A 119 -17.59 -7.37 21.36
CA THR A 119 -18.71 -6.48 21.64
C THR A 119 -18.15 -5.26 22.36
N GLU A 120 -18.94 -4.25 22.66
CA GLU A 120 -18.47 -3.02 23.33
C GLU A 120 -17.70 -3.26 24.64
N HIS A 121 -18.04 -4.32 25.38
CA HIS A 121 -17.48 -4.56 26.71
C HIS A 121 -16.81 -5.95 26.87
N ARG A 122 -16.91 -6.83 25.89
CA ARG A 122 -16.44 -8.21 26.00
C ARG A 122 -15.66 -8.65 24.78
N ALA A 123 -14.60 -9.41 25.03
CA ALA A 123 -13.82 -10.12 24.02
C ALA A 123 -14.05 -11.62 24.15
N GLN A 124 -14.70 -12.23 23.18
CA GLN A 124 -14.91 -13.68 23.16
C GLN A 124 -13.92 -14.32 22.20
N ARG A 125 -13.06 -15.20 22.70
CA ARG A 125 -12.15 -15.96 21.85
C ARG A 125 -12.94 -16.90 20.96
N ILE A 126 -12.60 -16.89 19.67
CA ILE A 126 -13.17 -17.80 18.67
C ILE A 126 -12.05 -18.65 18.05
N PRO A 127 -12.38 -19.81 17.43
CA PRO A 127 -11.39 -20.58 16.70
C PRO A 127 -10.72 -19.72 15.63
N THR A 128 -9.37 -19.82 15.52
CA THR A 128 -8.63 -19.12 14.49
C THR A 128 -9.03 -19.66 13.11
N PRO A 129 -9.52 -18.81 12.20
CA PRO A 129 -9.82 -19.24 10.83
C PRO A 129 -8.57 -19.84 10.17
N PRO A 130 -8.67 -20.93 9.41
CA PRO A 130 -7.52 -21.59 8.79
C PRO A 130 -6.63 -20.68 7.94
N THR A 131 -7.21 -19.68 7.27
CA THR A 131 -6.48 -18.69 6.48
C THR A 131 -5.66 -17.71 7.33
N MET A 132 -5.99 -17.56 8.61
CA MET A 132 -5.33 -16.61 9.53
C MET A 132 -4.24 -17.26 10.38
N HIS A 133 -3.95 -18.56 10.19
CA HIS A 133 -2.86 -19.22 10.91
C HIS A 133 -1.50 -18.68 10.46
N ASN A 134 -0.65 -18.35 11.44
CA ASN A 134 0.66 -17.74 11.25
C ASN A 134 1.82 -18.63 11.70
N ARG A 135 1.64 -19.94 11.67
CA ARG A 135 2.71 -20.90 12.05
C ARG A 135 3.95 -20.70 11.17
N ASN A 136 5.12 -20.60 11.79
CA ASN A 136 6.41 -20.36 11.14
C ASN A 136 6.51 -18.97 10.45
N TYR A 137 5.68 -18.02 10.83
CA TYR A 137 5.77 -16.62 10.40
C TYR A 137 6.37 -15.78 11.52
N PHE A 138 6.66 -14.52 11.20
CA PHE A 138 7.35 -13.60 12.10
C PHE A 138 6.63 -12.26 12.17
N THR A 139 6.62 -11.64 13.34
CA THR A 139 6.28 -10.22 13.44
C THR A 139 7.48 -9.38 12.99
N ALA A 140 7.22 -8.25 12.35
CA ALA A 140 8.25 -7.37 11.80
C ALA A 140 7.76 -5.92 11.70
N SER A 141 8.68 -5.02 11.39
CA SER A 141 8.40 -3.66 10.90
C SER A 141 8.70 -3.60 9.41
N LEU A 142 7.76 -3.08 8.62
CA LEU A 142 7.99 -2.92 7.18
C LEU A 142 9.05 -1.86 6.89
N CYS A 143 9.14 -0.81 7.71
CA CYS A 143 10.22 0.18 7.63
C CYS A 143 11.61 -0.47 7.75
N GLU A 144 11.77 -1.38 8.72
CA GLU A 144 13.03 -2.09 8.96
C GLU A 144 13.36 -3.07 7.83
N ILE A 145 12.36 -3.79 7.34
CA ILE A 145 12.51 -4.67 6.17
C ILE A 145 13.02 -3.87 4.96
N VAL A 146 12.42 -2.71 4.69
CA VAL A 146 12.80 -1.88 3.53
C VAL A 146 14.21 -1.32 3.69
N ARG A 147 14.58 -0.83 4.88
CA ARG A 147 15.96 -0.38 5.15
C ARG A 147 16.97 -1.52 4.96
N TRP A 148 16.69 -2.68 5.54
CA TRP A 148 17.54 -3.87 5.42
C TRP A 148 17.71 -4.34 3.98
N LEU A 149 16.63 -4.33 3.17
CA LEU A 149 16.72 -4.63 1.73
C LEU A 149 17.50 -3.55 0.98
N GLY A 150 17.35 -2.28 1.37
CA GLY A 150 18.10 -1.15 0.79
C GLY A 150 19.61 -1.27 1.01
N GLU A 151 20.05 -1.61 2.22
CA GLU A 151 21.46 -1.87 2.54
C GLU A 151 22.06 -2.97 1.63
N ARG A 152 21.27 -4.00 1.32
CA ARG A 152 21.70 -5.08 0.43
C ARG A 152 21.69 -4.68 -1.04
N ALA A 153 20.76 -3.83 -1.42
CA ALA A 153 20.75 -3.26 -2.76
C ALA A 153 21.99 -2.35 -2.98
N GLU A 154 22.32 -1.51 -2.02
CA GLU A 154 23.51 -0.66 -2.04
C GLU A 154 24.80 -1.50 -2.08
N ALA A 155 24.90 -2.53 -1.23
CA ALA A 155 26.03 -3.46 -1.23
C ALA A 155 26.18 -4.23 -2.55
N ALA A 156 25.09 -4.41 -3.30
CA ALA A 156 25.10 -5.00 -4.64
C ALA A 156 25.38 -3.97 -5.76
N GLY A 157 25.70 -2.71 -5.43
CA GLY A 157 26.01 -1.66 -6.40
C GLY A 157 24.81 -1.04 -7.11
N ILE A 158 23.59 -1.24 -6.57
CA ILE A 158 22.37 -0.69 -7.16
C ILE A 158 22.25 0.80 -6.78
N ASN A 159 22.02 1.66 -7.77
CA ASN A 159 21.80 3.08 -7.57
C ASN A 159 20.40 3.34 -7.00
N THR A 160 20.31 3.78 -5.74
CA THR A 160 19.04 4.14 -5.09
C THR A 160 19.00 5.64 -4.85
N PHE A 161 18.06 6.32 -5.51
CA PHE A 161 17.85 7.76 -5.43
C PHE A 161 16.64 8.05 -4.54
N THR A 162 16.87 8.47 -3.30
CA THR A 162 15.83 8.91 -2.36
C THR A 162 15.54 10.40 -2.54
N GLY A 163 14.31 10.84 -2.23
CA GLY A 163 13.86 12.21 -2.47
C GLY A 163 13.54 12.51 -3.93
N PHE A 164 13.37 11.49 -4.79
CA PHE A 164 13.07 11.63 -6.20
C PHE A 164 11.68 11.05 -6.56
N PRO A 165 10.59 11.77 -6.30
CA PRO A 165 9.27 11.36 -6.74
C PRO A 165 9.15 11.44 -8.26
N VAL A 166 8.39 10.52 -8.85
CA VAL A 166 8.16 10.44 -10.29
C VAL A 166 6.79 10.99 -10.63
N ASP A 167 6.71 11.87 -11.62
CA ASP A 167 5.49 12.59 -12.00
C ASP A 167 4.85 12.04 -13.28
N ALA A 168 5.64 11.52 -14.24
CA ALA A 168 5.11 11.06 -15.52
C ALA A 168 5.90 9.90 -16.14
N LEU A 169 5.24 9.18 -17.05
CA LEU A 169 5.87 8.20 -17.95
C LEU A 169 6.28 8.88 -19.26
N LEU A 170 7.49 8.65 -19.72
CA LEU A 170 7.95 8.97 -21.06
C LEU A 170 7.60 7.81 -21.98
N VAL A 171 6.90 8.07 -23.08
CA VAL A 171 6.41 7.01 -23.97
C VAL A 171 6.70 7.29 -25.44
N GLU A 172 6.94 6.22 -26.19
CA GLU A 172 7.08 6.24 -27.64
C GLU A 172 6.13 5.20 -28.26
N GLY A 173 5.14 5.64 -29.03
CA GLY A 173 4.07 4.78 -29.48
C GLY A 173 3.30 4.19 -28.29
N ASN A 174 3.34 2.87 -28.14
CA ASN A 174 2.75 2.15 -26.99
C ASN A 174 3.80 1.68 -25.97
N ALA A 175 5.07 2.01 -26.16
CA ALA A 175 6.14 1.59 -25.27
C ALA A 175 6.45 2.65 -24.21
N VAL A 176 6.70 2.21 -22.98
CA VAL A 176 7.30 3.05 -21.94
C VAL A 176 8.82 3.07 -22.16
N ARG A 177 9.39 4.28 -22.18
CA ARG A 177 10.82 4.54 -22.43
C ARG A 177 11.53 5.15 -21.25
N GLY A 178 10.81 5.43 -20.17
CA GLY A 178 11.37 6.03 -18.97
C GLY A 178 10.35 6.82 -18.18
N VAL A 179 10.86 7.72 -17.37
CA VAL A 179 10.03 8.57 -16.48
C VAL A 179 10.58 9.98 -16.39
N ARG A 180 9.73 10.92 -15.96
CA ARG A 180 10.09 12.27 -15.55
C ARG A 180 9.87 12.42 -14.04
N THR A 181 10.85 12.97 -13.33
CA THR A 181 10.73 13.29 -11.90
C THR A 181 9.90 14.55 -11.67
N THR A 182 9.44 14.73 -10.44
CA THR A 182 8.75 15.94 -10.00
C THR A 182 9.77 17.08 -9.83
N PRO A 183 9.48 18.34 -10.23
CA PRO A 183 10.32 19.48 -9.90
C PRO A 183 10.33 19.71 -8.39
N SER A 184 11.37 20.36 -7.87
CA SER A 184 11.45 20.80 -6.47
C SER A 184 11.68 22.30 -6.36
N GLY A 185 11.48 22.88 -5.15
CA GLY A 185 11.73 24.29 -4.90
C GLY A 185 10.68 25.24 -5.48
N LEU A 186 9.46 24.76 -5.79
CA LEU A 186 8.33 25.61 -6.14
C LEU A 186 7.71 26.26 -4.89
N ASP A 187 7.16 27.49 -5.06
CA ASP A 187 6.31 28.12 -4.06
C ASP A 187 4.87 27.61 -4.11
N ARG A 188 3.99 28.12 -3.23
CA ARG A 188 2.59 27.68 -3.12
C ARG A 188 1.78 27.91 -4.40
N GLU A 189 2.11 28.94 -5.15
CA GLU A 189 1.49 29.35 -6.39
C GLU A 189 2.07 28.61 -7.61
N GLY A 190 3.12 27.79 -7.40
CA GLY A 190 3.80 27.04 -8.45
C GLY A 190 4.91 27.82 -9.16
N ASN A 191 5.34 28.97 -8.63
CA ASN A 191 6.44 29.73 -9.19
C ASN A 191 7.79 29.16 -8.70
N ARG A 192 8.85 29.36 -9.49
CA ARG A 192 10.21 28.93 -9.17
C ARG A 192 10.79 29.74 -8.01
N GLY A 193 11.13 29.08 -6.90
CA GLY A 193 11.84 29.67 -5.78
C GLY A 193 13.37 29.62 -5.95
N SER A 194 14.10 30.12 -4.94
CA SER A 194 15.58 30.17 -4.96
C SER A 194 16.26 28.79 -4.96
N GLY A 195 15.54 27.74 -4.54
CA GLY A 195 16.02 26.34 -4.53
C GLY A 195 15.38 25.48 -5.61
N TYR A 196 14.88 26.11 -6.68
CA TYR A 196 14.22 25.39 -7.75
C TYR A 196 15.15 24.42 -8.48
N THR A 197 14.70 23.18 -8.66
CA THR A 197 15.36 22.16 -9.48
C THR A 197 14.38 21.69 -10.55
N GLU A 198 14.84 21.69 -11.80
CA GLU A 198 14.07 21.20 -12.94
C GLU A 198 13.72 19.71 -12.79
N PRO A 199 12.62 19.25 -13.40
CA PRO A 199 12.37 17.84 -13.56
C PRO A 199 13.51 17.16 -14.33
N THR A 200 13.87 15.96 -13.95
CA THR A 200 14.88 15.15 -14.65
C THR A 200 14.19 14.02 -15.40
N ASP A 201 14.55 13.84 -16.66
CA ASP A 201 14.17 12.69 -17.46
C ASP A 201 15.15 11.54 -17.26
N LEU A 202 14.63 10.35 -16.97
CA LEU A 202 15.40 9.13 -16.96
C LEU A 202 14.81 8.18 -18.01
N THR A 203 15.64 7.77 -18.95
CA THR A 203 15.25 6.78 -19.97
C THR A 203 15.66 5.39 -19.57
N ALA A 204 14.88 4.37 -19.95
CA ALA A 204 15.20 2.97 -19.65
C ALA A 204 14.59 2.02 -20.68
N LYS A 205 15.25 0.87 -20.88
CA LYS A 205 14.70 -0.22 -21.69
C LYS A 205 13.57 -0.96 -20.95
N VAL A 206 13.64 -1.03 -19.61
CA VAL A 206 12.59 -1.56 -18.74
C VAL A 206 12.33 -0.60 -17.59
N THR A 207 11.07 -0.22 -17.40
CA THR A 207 10.57 0.50 -16.23
C THR A 207 9.70 -0.43 -15.38
N VAL A 208 10.05 -0.60 -14.11
CA VAL A 208 9.27 -1.42 -13.17
C VAL A 208 8.47 -0.49 -12.25
N LEU A 209 7.14 -0.55 -12.34
CA LEU A 209 6.23 0.24 -11.53
C LEU A 209 5.95 -0.49 -10.19
N ALA A 210 6.69 -0.10 -9.17
CA ALA A 210 6.65 -0.65 -7.80
C ALA A 210 6.08 0.34 -6.77
N GLU A 211 5.20 1.26 -7.20
CA GLU A 211 4.69 2.41 -6.44
C GLU A 211 3.78 2.03 -5.26
N GLY A 212 3.46 0.75 -5.08
CA GLY A 212 2.56 0.28 -4.04
C GLY A 212 1.09 0.61 -4.30
N THR A 213 0.30 0.69 -3.24
CA THR A 213 -1.14 0.92 -3.33
C THR A 213 -1.47 2.23 -4.03
N ARG A 214 -2.37 2.18 -5.01
CA ARG A 214 -2.79 3.35 -5.77
C ARG A 214 -1.61 4.13 -6.38
N GLY A 215 -0.61 3.42 -6.92
CA GLY A 215 0.46 4.05 -7.68
C GLY A 215 -0.11 4.91 -8.83
N LEU A 216 0.27 6.18 -8.90
CA LEU A 216 -0.31 7.11 -9.88
C LEU A 216 0.03 6.71 -11.31
N LEU A 217 1.30 6.39 -11.56
CA LEU A 217 1.75 5.96 -12.89
C LEU A 217 1.21 4.59 -13.26
N SER A 218 1.08 3.68 -12.29
CA SER A 218 0.45 2.37 -12.50
C SER A 218 -1.03 2.51 -12.90
N GLN A 219 -1.77 3.46 -12.30
CA GLN A 219 -3.14 3.77 -12.69
C GLN A 219 -3.16 4.38 -14.11
N ALA A 220 -2.33 5.40 -14.37
CA ALA A 220 -2.24 6.07 -15.66
C ALA A 220 -1.86 5.09 -16.79
N TYR A 221 -0.87 4.23 -16.56
CA TYR A 221 -0.48 3.20 -17.50
C TYR A 221 -1.63 2.25 -17.84
N ARG A 222 -2.34 1.75 -16.82
CA ARG A 222 -3.49 0.86 -17.03
C ARG A 222 -4.62 1.54 -17.79
N GLU A 223 -4.95 2.77 -17.45
CA GLU A 223 -5.99 3.55 -18.14
C GLU A 223 -5.60 3.86 -19.59
N TRP A 224 -4.36 4.31 -19.82
CA TRP A 224 -3.82 4.56 -21.16
C TRP A 224 -3.82 3.31 -22.05
N GLN A 225 -3.41 2.16 -21.50
CA GLN A 225 -3.33 0.89 -22.21
C GLN A 225 -4.64 0.09 -22.17
N GLN A 226 -5.72 0.63 -21.60
CA GLN A 226 -7.02 -0.01 -21.44
C GLN A 226 -6.94 -1.39 -20.76
N ILE A 227 -6.07 -1.54 -19.78
CA ILE A 227 -5.90 -2.79 -19.03
C ILE A 227 -6.95 -2.88 -17.93
N GLY A 228 -7.94 -3.75 -18.15
CA GLY A 228 -9.02 -4.02 -17.23
C GLY A 228 -8.67 -5.00 -16.11
N SER A 229 -9.70 -5.40 -15.40
CA SER A 229 -9.71 -6.51 -14.44
C SER A 229 -11.15 -7.04 -14.29
N PRO A 230 -11.36 -8.32 -13.92
CA PRO A 230 -12.71 -8.89 -13.80
C PRO A 230 -13.61 -8.18 -12.77
N ASN A 231 -13.04 -7.61 -11.70
CA ASN A 231 -13.68 -6.71 -10.74
C ASN A 231 -12.81 -5.45 -10.59
N PRO A 232 -13.38 -4.28 -10.25
CA PRO A 232 -12.57 -3.14 -9.83
C PRO A 232 -11.74 -3.50 -8.61
N GLN A 233 -10.60 -2.82 -8.39
CA GLN A 233 -9.84 -2.95 -7.17
C GLN A 233 -10.63 -2.33 -6.02
N LEU A 234 -10.73 -3.06 -4.91
CA LEU A 234 -11.27 -2.61 -3.64
C LEU A 234 -10.12 -2.24 -2.71
N TYR A 235 -10.39 -1.32 -1.80
CA TYR A 235 -9.38 -0.86 -0.85
C TYR A 235 -9.90 -0.87 0.57
N ALA A 236 -8.99 -0.98 1.52
CA ALA A 236 -9.24 -0.67 2.92
C ALA A 236 -8.30 0.44 3.38
N LEU A 237 -8.70 1.17 4.41
CA LEU A 237 -7.83 2.07 5.17
C LEU A 237 -7.39 1.37 6.45
N GLY A 238 -6.09 1.20 6.61
CA GLY A 238 -5.48 0.78 7.87
C GLY A 238 -4.92 1.99 8.61
N VAL A 239 -5.22 2.07 9.91
CA VAL A 239 -4.58 3.01 10.85
C VAL A 239 -3.88 2.18 11.92
N LYS A 240 -2.61 2.50 12.19
CA LYS A 240 -1.73 1.73 13.07
C LYS A 240 -1.04 2.64 14.08
N GLU A 241 -0.85 2.11 15.28
CA GLU A 241 -0.03 2.70 16.33
C GLU A 241 1.02 1.70 16.82
N VAL A 242 2.18 2.21 17.19
CA VAL A 242 3.22 1.46 17.90
C VAL A 242 3.36 2.04 19.29
N TRP A 243 3.27 1.18 20.29
CA TRP A 243 3.31 1.55 21.70
C TRP A 243 4.47 0.87 22.42
N GLU A 244 5.10 1.58 23.30
CA GLU A 244 5.89 0.98 24.38
C GLU A 244 4.97 0.67 25.55
N THR A 245 5.02 -0.56 26.07
CA THR A 245 4.09 -1.05 27.09
C THR A 245 4.83 -1.66 28.26
N LYS A 246 4.20 -1.60 29.46
CA LYS A 246 4.75 -2.21 30.67
C LYS A 246 4.55 -3.73 30.70
N GLN A 247 3.50 -4.21 30.04
CA GLN A 247 3.18 -5.63 29.99
C GLN A 247 3.55 -6.19 28.60
N PRO A 248 4.29 -7.31 28.55
CA PRO A 248 4.61 -7.95 27.28
C PRO A 248 3.38 -8.62 26.68
N LEU A 249 3.27 -8.55 25.36
CA LEU A 249 2.31 -9.34 24.59
C LEU A 249 2.99 -10.62 24.12
N ASP A 250 2.40 -11.78 24.41
CA ASP A 250 2.98 -13.10 24.12
C ASP A 250 2.43 -13.74 22.84
N ARG A 251 1.46 -13.10 22.17
CA ARG A 251 0.73 -13.66 21.03
C ARG A 251 0.34 -12.62 19.99
N VAL A 252 0.11 -13.09 18.77
CA VAL A 252 -0.56 -12.32 17.73
C VAL A 252 -2.06 -12.34 18.00
N VAL A 253 -2.69 -11.17 18.04
CA VAL A 253 -4.13 -11.00 18.28
C VAL A 253 -4.78 -10.39 17.05
N HIS A 254 -5.88 -10.99 16.59
CA HIS A 254 -6.80 -10.39 15.65
C HIS A 254 -8.18 -10.26 16.28
N THR A 255 -8.95 -9.26 15.88
CA THR A 255 -10.31 -9.10 16.35
C THR A 255 -11.28 -8.79 15.21
N LEU A 256 -12.52 -9.20 15.40
CA LEU A 256 -13.67 -8.94 14.53
C LEU A 256 -14.81 -8.31 15.34
N GLY A 257 -15.73 -7.62 14.69
CA GLY A 257 -16.90 -7.01 15.33
C GLY A 257 -16.64 -5.59 15.80
N TRP A 258 -17.00 -5.24 17.01
CA TRP A 258 -16.84 -3.89 17.56
C TRP A 258 -15.38 -3.38 17.46
N PRO A 259 -15.12 -2.09 17.15
CA PRO A 259 -16.05 -0.98 16.99
C PRO A 259 -16.65 -0.81 15.58
N LEU A 260 -16.41 -1.76 14.68
CA LEU A 260 -16.92 -1.65 13.32
C LEU A 260 -18.45 -1.76 13.26
N PRO A 261 -19.12 -0.93 12.44
CA PRO A 261 -20.52 -1.14 12.13
C PRO A 261 -20.73 -2.45 11.36
N ARG A 262 -21.93 -3.02 11.43
CA ARG A 262 -22.23 -4.36 10.89
C ARG A 262 -22.16 -4.47 9.37
N ASP A 263 -22.18 -3.35 8.67
CA ASP A 263 -22.09 -3.21 7.22
C ASP A 263 -20.71 -2.84 6.72
N ALA A 264 -19.74 -2.62 7.62
CA ALA A 264 -18.35 -2.38 7.26
C ALA A 264 -17.52 -3.66 7.37
N PHE A 265 -16.75 -3.96 6.35
CA PHE A 265 -15.74 -5.02 6.37
C PHE A 265 -14.48 -4.51 7.09
N GLY A 266 -13.86 -5.38 7.87
CA GLY A 266 -12.61 -5.02 8.53
C GLY A 266 -12.37 -5.81 9.80
N GLY A 267 -11.40 -5.34 10.58
CA GLY A 267 -11.01 -5.91 11.85
C GLY A 267 -9.82 -5.18 12.46
N SER A 268 -9.43 -5.58 13.64
CA SER A 268 -8.25 -5.03 14.29
C SER A 268 -7.21 -6.08 14.62
N PHE A 269 -6.03 -5.61 14.92
CA PHE A 269 -4.91 -6.46 15.29
C PHE A 269 -4.09 -5.85 16.43
N MET A 270 -3.36 -6.72 17.15
CA MET A 270 -2.34 -6.32 18.11
C MET A 270 -1.22 -7.37 18.08
N TYR A 271 0.01 -6.92 17.78
CA TYR A 271 1.17 -7.79 17.55
C TYR A 271 2.35 -7.42 18.43
N PRO A 272 3.08 -8.39 19.00
CA PRO A 272 4.32 -8.14 19.71
C PRO A 272 5.43 -7.76 18.71
N LEU A 273 6.07 -6.60 18.92
CA LEU A 273 7.25 -6.18 18.15
C LEU A 273 8.55 -6.36 18.95
N GLY A 274 8.46 -6.58 20.27
CA GLY A 274 9.59 -6.74 21.16
C GLY A 274 9.12 -7.09 22.56
N PRO A 275 10.03 -7.07 23.55
CA PRO A 275 9.66 -7.35 24.95
C PRO A 275 8.68 -6.32 25.54
N SER A 276 8.84 -5.05 25.16
CA SER A 276 8.05 -3.91 25.64
C SER A 276 7.36 -3.14 24.51
N GLN A 277 7.34 -3.65 23.28
CA GLN A 277 6.72 -2.96 22.15
C GLN A 277 5.61 -3.78 21.53
N ILE A 278 4.50 -3.11 21.25
CA ILE A 278 3.36 -3.67 20.52
C ILE A 278 2.98 -2.76 19.35
N ALA A 279 2.54 -3.39 18.25
CA ALA A 279 1.80 -2.70 17.21
C ALA A 279 0.32 -3.04 17.34
N LEU A 280 -0.54 -2.05 17.26
CA LEU A 280 -1.99 -2.25 17.15
C LEU A 280 -2.57 -1.42 16.01
N GLY A 281 -3.66 -1.88 15.44
CA GLY A 281 -4.29 -1.15 14.35
C GLY A 281 -5.70 -1.64 14.03
N LEU A 282 -6.39 -0.83 13.26
CA LEU A 282 -7.72 -1.08 12.75
C LEU A 282 -7.71 -0.92 11.23
N VAL A 283 -8.30 -1.87 10.52
CA VAL A 283 -8.45 -1.88 9.07
C VAL A 283 -9.92 -1.88 8.72
N VAL A 284 -10.34 -0.97 7.83
CA VAL A 284 -11.74 -0.83 7.41
C VAL A 284 -11.80 -0.75 5.89
N GLY A 285 -12.58 -1.64 5.27
CA GLY A 285 -12.87 -1.61 3.83
C GLY A 285 -13.55 -0.30 3.45
N LEU A 286 -13.14 0.31 2.33
CA LEU A 286 -13.64 1.61 1.89
C LEU A 286 -14.98 1.53 1.14
N ASP A 287 -15.63 0.38 1.10
CA ASP A 287 -16.96 0.13 0.53
C ASP A 287 -18.10 0.28 1.57
N TYR A 288 -17.86 0.91 2.71
CA TYR A 288 -18.87 1.18 3.75
C TYR A 288 -19.96 2.17 3.30
N HIS A 289 -21.10 2.16 3.99
CA HIS A 289 -22.31 2.93 3.63
C HIS A 289 -22.57 4.19 4.46
N ASP A 290 -21.80 4.45 5.51
CA ASP A 290 -21.96 5.61 6.40
C ASP A 290 -20.98 6.73 6.03
N ALA A 291 -21.49 7.90 5.61
CA ALA A 291 -20.65 9.05 5.25
C ALA A 291 -19.84 9.63 6.43
N HIS A 292 -20.24 9.35 7.66
CA HIS A 292 -19.59 9.84 8.88
C HIS A 292 -18.62 8.81 9.52
N LEU A 293 -18.38 7.68 8.85
CA LEU A 293 -17.42 6.70 9.36
C LEU A 293 -16.00 7.25 9.31
N ASP A 294 -15.37 7.32 10.47
CA ASP A 294 -14.02 7.83 10.67
C ASP A 294 -13.11 6.75 11.26
N VAL A 295 -12.19 6.23 10.45
CA VAL A 295 -11.33 5.10 10.84
C VAL A 295 -10.36 5.49 11.96
N HIS A 296 -9.89 6.74 12.01
CA HIS A 296 -9.07 7.22 13.12
C HIS A 296 -9.85 7.21 14.43
N GLN A 297 -11.09 7.75 14.43
CA GLN A 297 -11.94 7.75 15.62
C GLN A 297 -12.30 6.32 16.08
N LEU A 298 -12.57 5.42 15.14
CA LEU A 298 -12.81 4.01 15.47
C LEU A 298 -11.59 3.34 16.13
N LEU A 299 -10.36 3.66 15.68
CA LEU A 299 -9.14 3.19 16.35
C LEU A 299 -9.06 3.75 17.78
N GLN A 300 -9.34 5.05 17.95
CA GLN A 300 -9.31 5.66 19.29
C GLN A 300 -10.36 5.00 20.22
N GLN A 301 -11.55 4.73 19.72
CA GLN A 301 -12.59 4.01 20.45
C GLN A 301 -12.17 2.57 20.80
N MET A 302 -11.57 1.85 19.85
CA MET A 302 -11.06 0.50 20.05
C MET A 302 -10.08 0.41 21.22
N LYS A 303 -9.20 1.38 21.38
CA LYS A 303 -8.20 1.41 22.49
C LYS A 303 -8.82 1.48 23.87
N LEU A 304 -10.07 1.97 23.99
CA LEU A 304 -10.79 2.04 25.26
C LEU A 304 -11.39 0.68 25.67
N HIS A 305 -11.47 -0.28 24.75
CA HIS A 305 -11.96 -1.62 25.07
C HIS A 305 -11.02 -2.34 26.05
N PRO A 306 -11.55 -3.08 27.07
CA PRO A 306 -10.74 -3.73 28.10
C PRO A 306 -9.57 -4.57 27.58
N LEU A 307 -9.76 -5.28 26.45
CA LEU A 307 -8.72 -6.11 25.83
C LEU A 307 -7.47 -5.30 25.45
N PHE A 308 -7.63 -4.12 24.85
CA PHE A 308 -6.51 -3.30 24.42
C PHE A 308 -6.00 -2.41 25.54
N ARG A 309 -6.93 -1.78 26.27
CA ARG A 309 -6.60 -0.85 27.36
C ARG A 309 -5.66 -1.47 28.39
N SER A 310 -5.85 -2.76 28.75
CA SER A 310 -5.00 -3.45 29.72
C SER A 310 -3.51 -3.46 29.33
N PHE A 311 -3.18 -3.46 28.04
CA PHE A 311 -1.79 -3.37 27.55
C PHE A 311 -1.31 -1.93 27.45
N LEU A 312 -2.21 -0.98 27.17
CA LEU A 312 -1.85 0.44 26.97
C LEU A 312 -1.67 1.20 28.28
N GLU A 313 -2.20 0.69 29.39
CA GLU A 313 -2.14 1.35 30.72
C GLU A 313 -0.69 1.57 31.17
N GLY A 314 -0.34 2.87 31.35
CA GLY A 314 1.01 3.28 31.71
C GLY A 314 2.05 3.11 30.62
N GLY A 315 1.62 2.79 29.39
CA GLY A 315 2.45 2.76 28.19
C GLY A 315 2.60 4.13 27.54
N GLN A 316 3.42 4.21 26.49
CA GLN A 316 3.69 5.41 25.71
C GLN A 316 3.46 5.14 24.23
N LEU A 317 2.71 6.02 23.56
CA LEU A 317 2.59 6.02 22.11
C LEU A 317 3.88 6.51 21.47
N LEU A 318 4.52 5.64 20.70
CA LEU A 318 5.78 5.93 19.99
C LEU A 318 5.51 6.52 18.61
N GLU A 319 4.67 5.84 17.81
CA GLU A 319 4.45 6.20 16.41
C GLU A 319 3.00 5.92 16.00
N TRP A 320 2.48 6.72 15.08
CA TRP A 320 1.17 6.55 14.44
C TRP A 320 1.32 6.63 12.92
N GLY A 321 0.53 5.86 12.19
CA GLY A 321 0.51 5.90 10.74
C GLY A 321 -0.79 5.39 10.13
N ALA A 322 -0.98 5.73 8.84
CA ALA A 322 -2.13 5.29 8.06
C ALA A 322 -1.72 4.91 6.63
N LYS A 323 -2.37 3.89 6.06
CA LYS A 323 -2.14 3.46 4.67
C LYS A 323 -3.35 2.72 4.13
N THR A 324 -3.66 2.93 2.85
CA THR A 324 -4.61 2.06 2.13
C THR A 324 -3.95 0.75 1.72
N ILE A 325 -4.78 -0.28 1.61
CA ILE A 325 -4.39 -1.65 1.26
C ILE A 325 -5.31 -2.11 0.13
N PRO A 326 -4.82 -2.70 -0.98
CA PRO A 326 -5.68 -3.30 -1.99
C PRO A 326 -6.33 -4.57 -1.43
N GLU A 327 -7.65 -4.69 -1.56
CA GLU A 327 -8.45 -5.78 -0.99
C GLU A 327 -9.28 -6.59 -2.02
N GLY A 328 -9.22 -6.23 -3.28
CA GLY A 328 -10.02 -6.91 -4.31
C GLY A 328 -9.59 -8.36 -4.61
N GLY A 329 -8.36 -8.73 -4.23
CA GLY A 329 -7.81 -10.06 -4.40
C GLY A 329 -7.74 -10.50 -5.87
N TYR A 330 -7.86 -11.81 -6.12
CA TYR A 330 -7.67 -12.44 -7.42
C TYR A 330 -8.43 -11.77 -8.58
N TYR A 331 -9.72 -11.47 -8.39
CA TYR A 331 -10.54 -10.89 -9.46
C TYR A 331 -10.26 -9.41 -9.75
N SER A 332 -9.44 -8.75 -8.95
CA SER A 332 -9.03 -7.35 -9.15
C SER A 332 -7.59 -7.21 -9.65
N LEU A 333 -6.91 -8.34 -9.90
CA LEU A 333 -5.62 -8.32 -10.59
C LEU A 333 -5.82 -7.80 -12.01
N PRO A 334 -4.90 -6.97 -12.54
CA PRO A 334 -4.94 -6.54 -13.93
C PRO A 334 -4.88 -7.74 -14.88
N ASP A 335 -5.64 -7.66 -15.97
CA ASP A 335 -5.65 -8.70 -17.03
C ASP A 335 -4.26 -8.94 -17.63
N ARG A 336 -3.40 -7.92 -17.57
CA ARG A 336 -2.00 -7.93 -17.99
C ARG A 336 -1.15 -7.04 -17.08
N ARG A 337 0.00 -7.54 -16.61
CA ARG A 337 0.90 -6.85 -15.68
C ARG A 337 2.23 -6.45 -16.34
N TYR A 338 2.28 -6.48 -17.65
CA TYR A 338 3.45 -6.13 -18.47
C TYR A 338 3.04 -5.37 -19.73
N GLY A 339 4.01 -4.74 -20.39
CA GLY A 339 3.87 -4.11 -21.70
C GLY A 339 5.23 -3.86 -22.33
N ASP A 340 5.26 -3.13 -23.45
CA ASP A 340 6.53 -2.75 -24.07
C ASP A 340 7.31 -1.82 -23.13
N GLY A 341 8.45 -2.31 -22.62
CA GLY A 341 9.31 -1.58 -21.70
C GLY A 341 8.76 -1.37 -20.28
N VAL A 342 7.71 -2.09 -19.84
CA VAL A 342 7.13 -1.88 -18.50
C VAL A 342 6.64 -3.14 -17.83
N LEU A 343 6.77 -3.20 -16.48
CA LEU A 343 6.27 -4.25 -15.60
C LEU A 343 5.58 -3.62 -14.38
N LEU A 344 4.46 -4.20 -13.93
CA LEU A 344 3.74 -3.81 -12.70
C LEU A 344 3.95 -4.87 -11.62
N VAL A 345 4.39 -4.45 -10.42
CA VAL A 345 4.72 -5.36 -9.33
C VAL A 345 4.11 -4.96 -7.99
N GLY A 346 4.02 -5.89 -7.06
CA GLY A 346 3.61 -5.64 -5.68
C GLY A 346 2.18 -5.12 -5.54
N GLY A 347 2.02 -4.14 -4.65
CA GLY A 347 0.74 -3.49 -4.38
C GLY A 347 0.16 -2.72 -5.57
N ALA A 348 0.99 -2.24 -6.49
CA ALA A 348 0.59 -1.59 -7.74
C ALA A 348 -0.15 -2.56 -8.67
N ALA A 349 0.23 -3.84 -8.66
CA ALA A 349 -0.48 -4.93 -9.33
C ALA A 349 -1.59 -5.56 -8.48
N GLY A 350 -1.72 -5.22 -7.19
CA GLY A 350 -2.78 -5.72 -6.32
C GLY A 350 -2.49 -7.06 -5.63
N PHE A 351 -1.24 -7.47 -5.52
CA PHE A 351 -0.86 -8.75 -4.90
C PHE A 351 -0.99 -8.73 -3.37
N VAL A 352 -2.21 -8.90 -2.87
CA VAL A 352 -2.54 -9.04 -1.44
C VAL A 352 -3.57 -10.15 -1.25
N ASP A 353 -3.28 -11.09 -0.36
CA ASP A 353 -4.24 -12.08 0.12
C ASP A 353 -4.92 -11.58 1.40
N VAL A 354 -6.11 -11.03 1.23
CA VAL A 354 -6.88 -10.36 2.30
C VAL A 354 -7.28 -11.32 3.41
N PRO A 355 -7.83 -12.52 3.14
CA PRO A 355 -8.21 -13.45 4.21
C PRO A 355 -7.04 -13.96 5.05
N SER A 356 -5.83 -13.97 4.47
CA SER A 356 -4.61 -14.33 5.19
C SER A 356 -3.90 -13.13 5.81
N LEU A 357 -4.32 -11.90 5.49
CA LEU A 357 -3.70 -10.63 5.90
C LEU A 357 -2.22 -10.55 5.48
N LYS A 358 -1.92 -10.97 4.25
CA LYS A 358 -0.55 -11.09 3.73
C LYS A 358 -0.40 -10.34 2.41
N GLY A 359 0.73 -9.59 2.29
CA GLY A 359 1.05 -8.81 1.09
C GLY A 359 2.55 -8.74 0.82
N ILE A 360 3.39 -8.67 1.87
CA ILE A 360 4.84 -8.37 1.75
C ILE A 360 5.56 -9.42 0.90
N HIS A 361 5.40 -10.70 1.22
CA HIS A 361 6.08 -11.77 0.48
C HIS A 361 5.55 -11.93 -0.96
N TYR A 362 4.28 -11.63 -1.23
CA TYR A 362 3.75 -11.58 -2.59
C TYR A 362 4.34 -10.40 -3.37
N ALA A 363 4.47 -9.24 -2.73
CA ALA A 363 5.12 -8.08 -3.34
C ALA A 363 6.57 -8.40 -3.73
N MET A 364 7.36 -8.97 -2.81
CA MET A 364 8.73 -9.40 -3.09
C MET A 364 8.79 -10.45 -4.20
N GLN A 365 7.92 -11.47 -4.14
CA GLN A 365 7.89 -12.55 -5.13
C GLN A 365 7.58 -12.02 -6.54
N SER A 366 6.64 -11.08 -6.65
CA SER A 366 6.33 -10.44 -7.94
C SER A 366 7.53 -9.67 -8.48
N GLY A 367 8.30 -9.00 -7.60
CA GLY A 367 9.56 -8.34 -7.96
C GLY A 367 10.61 -9.33 -8.47
N ILE A 368 10.77 -10.48 -7.78
CA ILE A 368 11.67 -11.57 -8.20
C ILE A 368 11.30 -12.08 -9.61
N TYR A 369 10.00 -12.30 -9.87
CA TYR A 369 9.55 -12.76 -11.19
C TYR A 369 9.71 -11.69 -12.27
N ALA A 370 9.49 -10.42 -11.94
CA ALA A 370 9.76 -9.30 -12.86
C ALA A 370 11.23 -9.22 -13.25
N ALA A 371 12.15 -9.41 -12.28
CA ALA A 371 13.59 -9.47 -12.52
C ALA A 371 13.96 -10.62 -13.47
N ARG A 372 13.41 -11.80 -13.25
CA ARG A 372 13.63 -12.99 -14.10
C ARG A 372 13.13 -12.77 -15.53
N ALA A 373 11.96 -12.13 -15.68
CA ALA A 373 11.42 -11.80 -16.99
C ALA A 373 12.29 -10.77 -17.72
N ALA A 374 12.71 -9.71 -17.02
CA ALA A 374 13.62 -8.70 -17.56
C ALA A 374 14.96 -9.32 -17.96
N PHE A 375 15.57 -10.15 -17.11
CA PHE A 375 16.80 -10.86 -17.40
C PHE A 375 16.68 -11.73 -18.66
N GLY A 376 15.61 -12.54 -18.77
CA GLY A 376 15.37 -13.37 -19.94
C GLY A 376 15.21 -12.55 -21.22
N ALA A 377 14.43 -11.45 -21.16
CA ALA A 377 14.25 -10.54 -22.30
C ALA A 377 15.57 -9.90 -22.75
N TRP A 378 16.43 -9.53 -21.80
CA TRP A 378 17.75 -8.98 -22.08
C TRP A 378 18.68 -10.00 -22.76
N ARG A 379 18.75 -11.20 -22.20
CA ARG A 379 19.55 -12.30 -22.76
C ARG A 379 19.13 -12.66 -24.20
N ASP A 380 17.82 -12.57 -24.50
CA ASP A 380 17.29 -12.79 -25.84
C ASP A 380 17.50 -11.58 -26.80
N GLY A 381 18.15 -10.51 -26.32
CA GLY A 381 18.51 -9.31 -27.08
C GLY A 381 17.34 -8.40 -27.45
N ARG A 382 16.16 -8.63 -26.91
CA ARG A 382 14.93 -7.86 -27.19
C ARG A 382 14.10 -7.66 -25.93
N VAL A 383 13.83 -6.41 -25.57
CA VAL A 383 12.97 -6.06 -24.45
C VAL A 383 11.64 -5.55 -24.98
N THR A 384 10.74 -6.48 -25.29
CA THR A 384 9.41 -6.17 -25.82
C THR A 384 8.32 -6.81 -24.95
N ALA A 385 7.07 -6.41 -25.12
CA ALA A 385 5.93 -7.02 -24.42
C ALA A 385 5.90 -8.54 -24.58
N GLN A 386 6.29 -9.07 -25.75
CA GLN A 386 6.30 -10.52 -26.01
C GLN A 386 7.26 -11.27 -25.08
N GLN A 387 8.48 -10.77 -24.86
CA GLN A 387 9.44 -11.38 -23.94
C GLN A 387 9.05 -11.15 -22.48
N LEU A 388 8.58 -9.94 -22.14
CA LEU A 388 8.13 -9.61 -20.78
C LEU A 388 6.85 -10.37 -20.37
N ALA A 389 6.10 -10.95 -21.32
CA ALA A 389 4.96 -11.83 -21.02
C ALA A 389 5.32 -13.06 -20.18
N SER A 390 6.61 -13.44 -20.13
CA SER A 390 7.10 -14.49 -19.24
C SER A 390 6.86 -14.16 -17.76
N TYR A 391 6.75 -12.88 -17.39
CA TYR A 391 6.39 -12.44 -16.05
C TYR A 391 5.00 -12.96 -15.63
N ASP A 392 3.98 -12.75 -16.47
CA ASP A 392 2.63 -13.21 -16.18
C ASP A 392 2.55 -14.74 -16.11
N ARG A 393 3.28 -15.46 -16.96
CA ARG A 393 3.37 -16.93 -16.88
C ARG A 393 3.96 -17.39 -15.55
N MET A 394 5.08 -16.79 -15.09
CA MET A 394 5.67 -17.13 -13.79
C MET A 394 4.71 -16.85 -12.63
N VAL A 395 3.94 -15.76 -12.67
CA VAL A 395 2.91 -15.46 -11.67
C VAL A 395 1.81 -16.51 -11.71
N ASP A 396 1.29 -16.85 -12.90
CA ASP A 396 0.16 -17.75 -13.09
C ASP A 396 0.49 -19.23 -12.79
N GLU A 397 1.75 -19.61 -12.88
CA GLU A 397 2.27 -20.97 -12.56
C GLU A 397 2.78 -21.07 -11.11
N SER A 398 2.61 -20.01 -10.30
CA SER A 398 3.17 -19.94 -8.95
C SER A 398 2.12 -20.01 -7.85
N TYR A 399 2.62 -20.17 -6.62
CA TYR A 399 1.80 -20.09 -5.41
C TYR A 399 1.08 -18.74 -5.25
N LEU A 400 1.59 -17.66 -5.85
CA LEU A 400 0.93 -16.35 -5.85
C LEU A 400 -0.51 -16.46 -6.37
N ARG A 401 -0.63 -17.02 -7.57
CA ARG A 401 -1.92 -17.24 -8.21
C ARG A 401 -2.77 -18.24 -7.43
N ASP A 402 -2.19 -19.33 -6.97
CA ASP A 402 -2.92 -20.40 -6.29
C ASP A 402 -3.50 -19.95 -4.96
N ASP A 403 -2.74 -19.21 -4.15
CA ASP A 403 -3.20 -18.68 -2.88
C ASP A 403 -4.32 -17.66 -3.10
N LEU A 404 -4.12 -16.68 -3.99
CA LEU A 404 -5.15 -15.68 -4.31
C LEU A 404 -6.40 -16.30 -4.92
N TYR A 405 -6.26 -17.34 -5.77
CA TYR A 405 -7.39 -18.05 -6.36
C TYR A 405 -8.19 -18.83 -5.32
N ARG A 406 -7.52 -19.44 -4.35
CA ARG A 406 -8.16 -20.17 -3.25
C ARG A 406 -9.07 -19.27 -2.41
N THR A 407 -8.65 -18.02 -2.18
CA THR A 407 -9.36 -17.04 -1.34
C THR A 407 -10.22 -16.06 -2.14
N ARG A 408 -10.29 -16.17 -3.47
CA ARG A 408 -10.80 -15.19 -4.45
C ARG A 408 -12.15 -14.55 -4.16
N ASN A 409 -13.06 -15.25 -3.45
CA ASN A 409 -14.39 -14.75 -3.12
C ASN A 409 -14.58 -14.46 -1.64
N MET A 410 -13.60 -14.76 -0.76
CA MET A 410 -13.79 -14.65 0.69
C MET A 410 -14.06 -13.21 1.13
N ARG A 411 -13.26 -12.23 0.68
CA ARG A 411 -13.51 -10.80 0.93
C ARG A 411 -14.83 -10.34 0.30
N LEU A 412 -15.08 -10.76 -0.93
CA LEU A 412 -16.23 -10.32 -1.73
C LEU A 412 -17.58 -10.81 -1.15
N ALA A 413 -17.57 -11.90 -0.39
CA ALA A 413 -18.76 -12.43 0.26
C ALA A 413 -19.37 -11.46 1.29
N PHE A 414 -18.56 -10.57 1.86
CA PHE A 414 -19.00 -9.59 2.85
C PHE A 414 -19.84 -8.45 2.26
N ARG A 415 -19.96 -8.36 0.94
CA ARG A 415 -20.92 -7.47 0.28
C ARG A 415 -22.34 -7.61 0.86
N ASP A 416 -22.73 -8.82 1.29
CA ASP A 416 -24.05 -9.11 1.85
C ASP A 416 -24.11 -8.91 3.38
N GLY A 417 -23.15 -8.18 3.95
CA GLY A 417 -23.02 -7.89 5.37
C GLY A 417 -22.20 -8.93 6.14
N PHE A 418 -21.81 -8.58 7.38
CA PHE A 418 -20.84 -9.34 8.16
C PHE A 418 -21.25 -10.80 8.42
N TYR A 419 -22.48 -11.06 8.90
CA TYR A 419 -22.91 -12.42 9.29
C TYR A 419 -23.06 -13.35 8.09
N ARG A 420 -23.74 -12.88 7.03
CA ARG A 420 -23.92 -13.67 5.79
C ARG A 420 -22.58 -13.89 5.08
N GLY A 421 -21.75 -12.86 5.05
CA GLY A 421 -20.40 -12.94 4.50
C GLY A 421 -19.53 -13.94 5.25
N GLY A 422 -19.58 -13.92 6.59
CA GLY A 422 -18.83 -14.84 7.44
C GLY A 422 -19.23 -16.31 7.24
N ILE A 423 -20.53 -16.62 7.12
CA ILE A 423 -21.01 -17.98 6.80
C ILE A 423 -20.50 -18.43 5.43
N LYS A 424 -20.62 -17.57 4.40
CA LYS A 424 -20.11 -17.87 3.05
C LYS A 424 -18.60 -18.08 3.07
N ALA A 425 -17.84 -17.22 3.73
CA ALA A 425 -16.39 -17.35 3.85
C ALA A 425 -15.98 -18.65 4.57
N GLY A 426 -16.72 -19.05 5.60
CA GLY A 426 -16.56 -20.34 6.29
C GLY A 426 -16.74 -21.53 5.35
N LEU A 427 -17.82 -21.53 4.55
CA LEU A 427 -18.05 -22.56 3.53
C LEU A 427 -16.96 -22.59 2.45
N MET A 428 -16.46 -21.43 2.03
CA MET A 428 -15.32 -21.34 1.10
C MET A 428 -14.06 -21.95 1.72
N THR A 429 -13.81 -21.71 2.99
CA THR A 429 -12.67 -22.29 3.70
C THR A 429 -12.78 -23.82 3.75
N LEU A 430 -13.95 -24.36 4.11
CA LEU A 430 -14.19 -25.81 4.18
C LEU A 430 -14.05 -26.50 2.81
N THR A 431 -14.41 -25.82 1.73
CA THR A 431 -14.33 -26.36 0.37
C THR A 431 -13.02 -26.06 -0.35
N GLY A 432 -12.02 -25.46 0.34
CA GLY A 432 -10.76 -25.04 -0.26
C GLY A 432 -10.93 -24.02 -1.38
N GLY A 433 -11.93 -23.12 -1.26
CA GLY A 433 -12.24 -22.10 -2.26
C GLY A 433 -13.10 -22.57 -3.44
N ARG A 434 -13.58 -23.81 -3.44
CA ARG A 434 -14.43 -24.34 -4.55
C ARG A 434 -15.84 -23.77 -4.53
N PHE A 435 -16.35 -23.32 -3.39
CA PHE A 435 -17.68 -22.71 -3.26
C PHE A 435 -17.54 -21.20 -2.92
N PRO A 436 -18.34 -20.30 -3.53
CA PRO A 436 -19.14 -20.51 -4.75
C PRO A 436 -18.22 -20.65 -5.96
N GLY A 437 -18.66 -21.41 -6.98
CA GLY A 437 -17.85 -21.66 -8.18
C GLY A 437 -17.62 -20.45 -9.08
N GLY A 438 -18.53 -19.44 -9.03
CA GLY A 438 -18.49 -18.24 -9.86
C GLY A 438 -17.90 -17.02 -9.15
N LYS A 439 -17.62 -15.97 -9.93
CA LYS A 439 -17.17 -14.67 -9.46
C LYS A 439 -18.29 -13.92 -8.72
N ILE A 440 -18.01 -13.40 -7.54
CA ILE A 440 -18.87 -12.40 -6.88
C ILE A 440 -18.49 -11.04 -7.45
N SER A 441 -19.42 -10.35 -8.12
CA SER A 441 -19.19 -9.01 -8.67
C SER A 441 -19.30 -7.95 -7.58
N MET A 442 -18.41 -6.95 -7.63
CA MET A 442 -18.36 -5.82 -6.71
C MET A 442 -18.37 -4.50 -7.48
N PRO A 443 -19.04 -3.45 -6.97
CA PRO A 443 -18.80 -2.09 -7.46
C PRO A 443 -17.44 -1.58 -6.98
N ALA A 444 -16.91 -0.54 -7.61
CA ALA A 444 -15.78 0.21 -7.07
C ALA A 444 -16.18 0.95 -5.78
N ASP A 445 -15.25 1.11 -4.83
CA ASP A 445 -15.51 1.78 -3.55
C ASP A 445 -16.12 3.18 -3.72
N ALA A 446 -15.65 3.94 -4.70
CA ALA A 446 -16.17 5.28 -4.99
C ALA A 446 -17.58 5.27 -5.62
N ALA A 447 -18.05 4.16 -6.16
CA ALA A 447 -19.40 4.02 -6.73
C ALA A 447 -20.45 3.66 -5.67
N VAL A 448 -20.04 3.30 -4.45
CA VAL A 448 -20.95 3.00 -3.35
C VAL A 448 -21.53 4.31 -2.80
N SER A 449 -22.86 4.43 -2.76
CA SER A 449 -23.55 5.57 -2.15
C SER A 449 -23.57 5.47 -0.62
N ARG A 450 -23.32 6.59 0.05
CA ARG A 450 -23.21 6.68 1.51
C ARG A 450 -24.30 7.57 2.09
N SER A 451 -24.91 7.10 3.17
CA SER A 451 -25.94 7.85 3.92
C SER A 451 -25.28 8.92 4.80
N THR A 452 -25.86 10.10 4.85
CA THR A 452 -25.48 11.19 5.77
C THR A 452 -26.35 11.25 7.04
N GLN A 453 -27.16 10.23 7.31
CA GLN A 453 -28.14 10.26 8.42
C GLN A 453 -27.55 9.93 9.80
N ASN A 454 -26.43 9.20 9.84
CA ASN A 454 -25.78 8.89 11.11
C ASN A 454 -24.96 10.08 11.57
N GLY A 455 -24.97 10.37 12.87
CA GLY A 455 -24.06 11.37 13.44
C GLY A 455 -22.65 10.81 13.61
N ALA A 456 -21.65 11.69 13.58
CA ALA A 456 -20.30 11.30 13.89
C ALA A 456 -20.17 10.74 15.31
N THR A 457 -19.49 9.62 15.47
CA THR A 457 -19.21 9.04 16.80
C THR A 457 -18.11 9.84 17.48
N ALA A 458 -18.44 10.56 18.54
CA ALA A 458 -17.44 11.25 19.35
C ALA A 458 -16.77 10.24 20.30
N VAL A 459 -15.44 10.26 20.33
CA VAL A 459 -14.66 9.48 21.30
C VAL A 459 -14.33 10.38 22.49
N PRO A 460 -14.60 9.95 23.73
CA PRO A 460 -14.28 10.75 24.90
C PRO A 460 -12.77 10.95 25.05
N ALA A 461 -12.38 12.11 25.52
CA ALA A 461 -10.97 12.39 25.84
C ALA A 461 -10.47 11.41 26.90
N ASN A 462 -9.36 10.76 26.63
CA ASN A 462 -8.74 9.74 27.49
C ASN A 462 -7.21 9.79 27.30
N PRO A 463 -6.40 9.47 28.32
CA PRO A 463 -4.94 9.44 28.18
C PRO A 463 -4.40 8.53 27.07
N HIS A 464 -5.20 7.54 26.62
CA HIS A 464 -4.81 6.63 25.54
C HIS A 464 -5.30 7.08 24.16
N THR A 465 -6.12 8.15 24.07
CA THR A 465 -6.65 8.64 22.78
C THR A 465 -5.90 9.90 22.34
N ILE A 466 -5.76 10.07 21.02
CA ILE A 466 -5.10 11.22 20.42
C ILE A 466 -5.96 11.85 19.32
N SER A 467 -5.79 13.13 19.09
CA SER A 467 -6.41 13.83 17.95
C SER A 467 -5.74 13.46 16.63
N LYS A 468 -6.38 13.79 15.50
CA LYS A 468 -5.76 13.63 14.16
C LYS A 468 -4.47 14.44 14.03
N LEU A 469 -4.41 15.63 14.62
CA LEU A 469 -3.21 16.48 14.56
C LEU A 469 -2.06 15.89 15.39
N ASP A 470 -2.34 15.39 16.60
CA ASP A 470 -1.34 14.67 17.39
C ASP A 470 -0.86 13.41 16.66
N ALA A 471 -1.75 12.73 15.96
CA ALA A 471 -1.43 11.57 15.14
C ALA A 471 -0.46 11.93 13.99
N VAL A 472 -0.70 13.04 13.29
CA VAL A 472 0.22 13.56 12.27
C VAL A 472 1.58 13.89 12.88
N PHE A 473 1.62 14.53 14.04
CA PHE A 473 2.88 14.75 14.75
C PHE A 473 3.60 13.45 15.09
N LYS A 474 2.88 12.43 15.57
CA LYS A 474 3.43 11.10 15.88
C LYS A 474 3.88 10.31 14.64
N SER A 475 3.44 10.69 13.44
CA SER A 475 3.93 10.09 12.18
C SER A 475 5.29 10.64 11.74
N GLY A 476 5.81 11.66 12.44
CA GLY A 476 7.02 12.38 12.04
C GLY A 476 6.87 13.14 10.73
N ASN A 477 5.62 13.41 10.29
CA ASN A 477 5.35 14.05 9.00
C ASN A 477 6.12 15.38 8.86
N ALA A 478 6.89 15.48 7.80
CA ALA A 478 7.68 16.65 7.44
C ALA A 478 7.33 17.06 6.00
N THR A 479 6.60 18.13 5.87
CA THR A 479 6.23 18.72 4.58
C THR A 479 6.36 20.21 4.66
N ARG A 480 7.05 20.82 3.72
CA ARG A 480 7.22 22.27 3.66
C ARG A 480 5.86 22.93 3.33
N ASP A 481 5.42 23.89 4.16
CA ASP A 481 4.10 24.54 4.05
C ASP A 481 3.92 25.39 2.79
N THR A 482 5.03 25.76 2.17
CA THR A 482 5.08 26.68 1.02
C THR A 482 5.13 25.97 -0.34
N ILE A 483 4.96 24.65 -0.40
CA ILE A 483 4.91 23.93 -1.68
C ILE A 483 3.50 23.96 -2.28
N PRO A 484 3.36 23.76 -3.61
CA PRO A 484 2.06 23.63 -4.23
C PRO A 484 1.25 22.48 -3.64
N SER A 485 -0.08 22.61 -3.63
CA SER A 485 -0.94 21.51 -3.20
C SER A 485 -0.81 20.33 -4.15
N HIS A 486 -0.51 19.17 -3.58
CA HIS A 486 -0.47 17.89 -4.28
C HIS A 486 -1.84 17.17 -4.32
N LEU A 487 -2.90 17.86 -3.86
CA LEU A 487 -4.25 17.31 -3.75
C LEU A 487 -5.15 18.02 -4.73
N LEU A 488 -5.67 17.28 -5.71
CA LEU A 488 -6.59 17.80 -6.72
C LEU A 488 -8.02 17.62 -6.22
N ILE A 489 -8.71 18.75 -6.02
CA ILE A 489 -10.08 18.79 -5.53
C ILE A 489 -11.02 18.75 -6.74
N GLY A 490 -12.03 17.89 -6.69
CA GLY A 490 -13.07 17.79 -7.70
C GLY A 490 -14.09 18.94 -7.65
N PRO A 491 -15.03 18.98 -8.60
CA PRO A 491 -16.09 19.96 -8.63
C PRO A 491 -17.17 19.70 -7.57
N ASP A 492 -18.03 20.68 -7.38
CA ASP A 492 -19.30 20.59 -6.63
C ASP A 492 -19.14 20.09 -5.18
N ILE A 493 -18.17 20.65 -4.47
CA ILE A 493 -17.91 20.30 -3.06
C ILE A 493 -18.92 21.05 -2.17
N THR A 494 -20.01 20.36 -1.81
CA THR A 494 -20.99 20.86 -0.84
C THR A 494 -20.47 20.70 0.59
N ALA A 495 -21.18 21.31 1.56
CA ALA A 495 -20.85 21.16 2.98
C ALA A 495 -20.84 19.70 3.44
N GLU A 496 -21.77 18.86 2.95
CA GLU A 496 -21.83 17.44 3.27
C GLU A 496 -20.64 16.66 2.67
N VAL A 497 -20.21 17.02 1.45
CA VAL A 497 -19.02 16.41 0.82
C VAL A 497 -17.75 16.83 1.56
N ALA A 498 -17.64 18.08 1.98
CA ALA A 498 -16.52 18.56 2.79
C ALA A 498 -16.44 17.81 4.14
N GLU A 499 -17.59 17.60 4.79
CA GLU A 499 -17.69 16.82 6.02
C GLU A 499 -17.31 15.36 5.80
N PHE A 500 -17.80 14.74 4.74
CA PHE A 500 -17.41 13.38 4.36
C PHE A 500 -15.88 13.25 4.19
N TYR A 501 -15.23 14.19 3.50
CA TYR A 501 -13.77 14.15 3.35
C TYR A 501 -13.03 14.31 4.68
N SER A 502 -13.59 15.09 5.61
CA SER A 502 -13.01 15.23 6.95
C SER A 502 -13.03 13.91 7.73
N HIS A 503 -14.02 13.05 7.51
CA HIS A 503 -14.11 11.72 8.14
C HIS A 503 -13.23 10.69 7.42
N VAL A 504 -13.22 10.67 6.09
CA VAL A 504 -12.36 9.76 5.30
C VAL A 504 -10.88 9.96 5.60
N CYS A 505 -10.46 11.23 5.79
CA CYS A 505 -9.07 11.56 6.04
C CYS A 505 -8.67 11.29 7.51
N PRO A 506 -7.72 10.38 7.80
CA PRO A 506 -7.30 10.10 9.17
C PRO A 506 -6.33 11.13 9.75
N ALA A 507 -5.86 12.09 8.92
CA ALA A 507 -4.77 13.02 9.22
C ALA A 507 -5.19 14.50 9.30
N GLY A 508 -6.50 14.81 9.28
CA GLY A 508 -6.98 16.20 9.38
C GLY A 508 -6.54 17.11 8.24
N VAL A 509 -6.41 16.54 7.03
CA VAL A 509 -6.08 17.32 5.82
C VAL A 509 -7.28 18.13 5.36
N TYR A 510 -8.47 17.57 5.49
CA TYR A 510 -9.73 18.17 5.05
C TYR A 510 -10.59 18.55 6.25
N GLU A 511 -11.09 19.76 6.24
CA GLU A 511 -11.97 20.31 7.29
C GLU A 511 -13.15 21.01 6.66
N ARG A 512 -14.34 20.79 7.21
CA ARG A 512 -15.51 21.62 6.92
C ARG A 512 -15.47 22.89 7.77
N VAL A 513 -15.47 24.05 7.14
CA VAL A 513 -15.57 25.35 7.82
C VAL A 513 -16.77 26.10 7.27
N GLY A 514 -17.87 26.10 8.03
CA GLY A 514 -19.17 26.56 7.52
C GLY A 514 -19.63 25.68 6.34
N ASP A 515 -19.82 26.29 5.19
CA ASP A 515 -20.22 25.60 3.95
C ASP A 515 -19.04 25.34 2.99
N GLN A 516 -17.80 25.57 3.45
CA GLN A 516 -16.62 25.47 2.61
C GLN A 516 -15.70 24.31 3.07
N LEU A 517 -14.97 23.76 2.11
CA LEU A 517 -13.87 22.85 2.36
C LEU A 517 -12.57 23.64 2.57
N ARG A 518 -11.95 23.46 3.73
CA ARG A 518 -10.56 23.85 3.98
C ARG A 518 -9.64 22.67 3.74
N VAL A 519 -8.54 22.89 3.05
CA VAL A 519 -7.52 21.85 2.79
C VAL A 519 -6.20 22.25 3.43
N ASN A 520 -5.61 21.34 4.20
CA ASN A 520 -4.33 21.49 4.90
C ASN A 520 -3.31 20.46 4.33
N PRO A 521 -2.75 20.67 3.13
CA PRO A 521 -1.89 19.69 2.47
C PRO A 521 -0.67 19.24 3.29
N PRO A 522 -0.05 20.09 4.15
CA PRO A 522 1.08 19.67 4.98
C PRO A 522 0.77 18.53 5.95
N ASN A 523 -0.50 18.35 6.35
CA ASN A 523 -0.90 17.25 7.25
C ASN A 523 -0.94 15.88 6.54
N CYS A 524 -0.82 15.84 5.21
CA CYS A 524 -0.98 14.60 4.44
C CYS A 524 0.13 13.60 4.72
N VAL A 525 -0.24 12.40 5.17
CA VAL A 525 0.65 11.26 5.42
C VAL A 525 0.66 10.23 4.27
N ASP A 526 0.21 10.63 3.09
CA ASP A 526 0.20 9.79 1.88
C ASP A 526 -0.53 8.44 2.06
N CYS A 527 -1.57 8.42 2.88
CA CYS A 527 -2.38 7.21 3.09
C CYS A 527 -3.23 6.82 1.87
N LYS A 528 -3.55 7.78 1.01
CA LYS A 528 -4.34 7.64 -0.23
C LYS A 528 -5.82 7.24 -0.03
N ALA A 529 -6.38 7.37 1.17
CA ALA A 529 -7.80 7.08 1.39
C ALA A 529 -8.72 7.98 0.56
N THR A 530 -8.42 9.28 0.52
CA THR A 530 -9.17 10.22 -0.31
C THR A 530 -8.90 10.07 -1.80
N ASP A 531 -7.72 9.58 -2.22
CA ASP A 531 -7.48 9.20 -3.62
C ASP A 531 -8.42 8.07 -4.10
N VAL A 532 -8.90 7.23 -3.17
CA VAL A 532 -9.96 6.24 -3.45
C VAL A 532 -11.34 6.86 -3.45
N LEU A 533 -11.66 7.77 -2.50
CA LEU A 533 -13.02 8.23 -2.21
C LEU A 533 -13.27 9.73 -2.44
N GLY A 534 -12.32 10.47 -2.97
CA GLY A 534 -12.47 11.92 -3.08
C GLY A 534 -11.32 12.59 -3.82
N PRO A 535 -10.68 13.59 -3.21
CA PRO A 535 -9.56 14.32 -3.81
C PRO A 535 -8.42 13.41 -4.23
N ARG A 536 -7.93 13.64 -5.46
CA ARG A 536 -6.84 12.85 -6.02
C ARG A 536 -5.50 13.28 -5.43
N TRP A 537 -4.70 12.29 -5.08
CA TRP A 537 -3.31 12.49 -4.67
C TRP A 537 -2.39 12.53 -5.91
N THR A 538 -1.45 13.47 -5.94
CA THR A 538 -0.36 13.54 -6.92
C THR A 538 1.00 13.62 -6.22
N PRO A 539 2.11 13.27 -6.87
CA PRO A 539 3.44 13.45 -6.30
C PRO A 539 3.70 14.91 -5.94
N ARG A 540 4.41 15.12 -4.86
CA ARG A 540 4.88 16.42 -4.39
C ARG A 540 6.40 16.41 -4.29
N GLU A 541 6.98 17.53 -3.90
CA GLU A 541 8.42 17.67 -3.68
C GLU A 541 9.00 16.51 -2.86
N GLY A 542 10.13 15.99 -3.28
CA GLY A 542 10.80 14.85 -2.67
C GLY A 542 11.16 15.06 -1.22
N GLY A 543 11.17 13.95 -0.46
CA GLY A 543 11.42 13.97 0.97
C GLY A 543 10.23 14.44 1.82
N SER A 544 9.13 14.91 1.20
CA SER A 544 7.90 15.29 1.91
C SER A 544 7.10 14.06 2.35
N GLY A 545 6.43 14.13 3.48
CA GLY A 545 5.51 13.11 3.97
C GLY A 545 5.88 12.54 5.33
N PRO A 546 5.32 11.39 5.72
CA PRO A 546 5.61 10.78 7.01
C PRO A 546 7.05 10.27 7.09
N LYS A 547 7.59 10.22 8.31
CA LYS A 547 8.94 9.73 8.61
C LYS A 547 8.86 8.49 9.51
N TYR A 548 8.20 7.45 9.02
CA TYR A 548 8.01 6.21 9.78
C TYR A 548 9.33 5.49 10.06
N ARG A 549 9.44 4.93 11.28
CA ARG A 549 10.62 4.19 11.73
C ARG A 549 10.30 2.77 12.17
N LEU A 550 9.10 2.57 12.77
CA LEU A 550 8.69 1.32 13.41
C LEU A 550 7.46 0.66 12.73
N MET A 551 6.88 1.31 11.71
CA MET A 551 5.63 0.90 11.05
C MET A 551 5.74 -0.37 10.19
#